data_86b0fa65f68c3f11c4117f035dcf64f7
#
_entry.id   86b0fa65f68c3f11c4117f035dcf64f7
#
_cell.length_a   1.000
_cell.length_b   1.000
_cell.length_c   1.000
_cell.angle_alpha   90.00
_cell.angle_beta   90.00
_cell.angle_gamma   90.00
#
_symmetry.space_group_name_H-M   'P 1'
#
loop_
_entity.id
_entity.type
_entity.pdbx_description
1 polymer ?
#
loop_
_entity_poly.entity_id
_entity_poly.type
_entity_poly.pdbx_seq_one_letter_code
_entity_poly.pdbx_strand_id
1 'polypeptide(L)'
;SLKNPLEMLQDVESLIMDVSHDISTYIDDSDYDDAALNDIQYRLDTVNELKNKYGGTIENVFTSLKQKEKKLDEYYNYDEILKKRQEAYENAYKKALQTAEMLSVTRKKAADRLTTEFIESLKNLNFLDVRFRIDFEKSNNITSNGYDLVRFMISTNPGQDLRPLSKIASGGELSRIMLAIKTVMAGDDS
;
A
#
# COMPACT_ATOMS: atom_id res chain seq x y z
N SER A 1 90.86 -21.46 47.30
CA SER A 1 91.05 -21.85 45.89
C SER A 1 89.94 -21.34 45.03
N LEU A 2 90.26 -20.47 44.04
CA LEU A 2 89.29 -19.81 43.15
C LEU A 2 88.81 -20.73 41.98
N LYS A 3 89.25 -21.95 41.92
CA LYS A 3 88.85 -22.90 40.85
C LYS A 3 87.42 -23.28 40.90
N ASN A 4 86.89 -23.55 42.09
CA ASN A 4 85.48 -23.99 42.24
C ASN A 4 84.45 -22.94 41.85
N PRO A 5 84.61 -21.65 42.18
CA PRO A 5 83.73 -20.59 41.65
C PRO A 5 83.77 -20.40 40.12
N LEU A 6 84.95 -20.65 39.52
CA LEU A 6 85.08 -20.53 38.07
C LEU A 6 84.31 -21.63 37.28
N GLU A 7 84.45 -22.93 37.80
CA GLU A 7 83.71 -24.04 37.24
C GLU A 7 82.21 -23.84 37.40
N MET A 8 81.75 -23.36 38.56
CA MET A 8 80.32 -23.02 38.74
C MET A 8 79.80 -21.95 37.81
N LEU A 9 80.64 -20.96 37.50
CA LEU A 9 80.25 -19.91 36.54
C LEU A 9 80.22 -20.44 35.09
N GLN A 10 81.09 -21.35 34.70
CA GLN A 10 81.07 -22.03 33.42
C GLN A 10 79.83 -22.94 33.26
N ASP A 11 79.44 -23.67 34.33
CA ASP A 11 78.23 -24.47 34.34
C ASP A 11 76.97 -23.60 34.18
N VAL A 12 76.88 -22.47 34.86
CA VAL A 12 75.78 -21.50 34.73
C VAL A 12 75.74 -20.91 33.34
N GLU A 13 76.87 -20.55 32.74
CA GLU A 13 76.94 -20.05 31.36
C GLU A 13 76.44 -21.07 30.35
N SER A 14 76.85 -22.34 30.48
CA SER A 14 76.34 -23.45 29.67
C SER A 14 74.84 -23.65 29.80
N LEU A 15 74.33 -23.63 31.05
CA LEU A 15 72.91 -23.81 31.32
C LEU A 15 72.06 -22.63 30.70
N ILE A 16 72.60 -21.38 30.74
CA ILE A 16 71.95 -20.25 30.14
C ILE A 16 71.92 -20.40 28.60
N MET A 17 73.01 -20.89 27.99
CA MET A 17 73.03 -21.15 26.55
C MET A 17 72.04 -22.24 26.12
N ASP A 18 71.95 -23.33 26.88
CA ASP A 18 71.01 -24.40 26.62
C ASP A 18 69.53 -23.90 26.69
N VAL A 19 69.20 -23.17 27.76
CA VAL A 19 67.86 -22.61 27.92
C VAL A 19 67.56 -21.58 26.82
N SER A 20 68.55 -20.77 26.42
CA SER A 20 68.38 -19.81 25.34
C SER A 20 68.13 -20.51 24.00
N HIS A 21 68.84 -21.62 23.76
CA HIS A 21 68.64 -22.44 22.56
C HIS A 21 67.25 -23.10 22.54
N ASP A 22 66.81 -23.68 23.69
CA ASP A 22 65.51 -24.30 23.81
C ASP A 22 64.37 -23.28 23.57
N ILE A 23 64.50 -22.06 24.10
CA ILE A 23 63.54 -21.00 23.87
C ILE A 23 63.55 -20.57 22.40
N SER A 24 64.70 -20.44 21.76
CA SER A 24 64.76 -20.10 20.32
C SER A 24 64.12 -21.17 19.45
N THR A 25 64.42 -22.46 19.75
CA THR A 25 63.80 -23.58 19.05
C THR A 25 62.28 -23.62 19.26
N TYR A 26 61.81 -23.33 20.47
CA TYR A 26 60.36 -23.25 20.76
C TYR A 26 59.68 -22.11 20.01
N ILE A 27 60.33 -20.98 19.86
CA ILE A 27 59.83 -19.82 19.08
C ILE A 27 59.79 -20.17 17.59
N ASP A 28 60.85 -20.81 17.07
CA ASP A 28 60.96 -21.19 15.65
C ASP A 28 60.01 -22.36 15.31
N ASP A 29 59.75 -23.29 16.24
CA ASP A 29 58.78 -24.39 16.10
C ASP A 29 57.32 -23.94 16.30
N SER A 30 57.06 -22.82 16.94
CA SER A 30 55.75 -22.22 16.96
C SER A 30 55.51 -21.59 15.60
N ASP A 31 54.83 -22.32 14.75
CA ASP A 31 54.39 -21.92 13.39
C ASP A 31 53.44 -20.70 13.52
N TYR A 32 54.01 -19.54 13.91
CA TYR A 32 53.30 -18.27 13.90
C TYR A 32 53.23 -17.82 12.45
N ASP A 33 52.17 -18.27 11.75
CA ASP A 33 51.90 -17.78 10.40
C ASP A 33 51.32 -16.37 10.51
N ASP A 34 52.21 -15.39 10.53
CA ASP A 34 51.86 -13.98 10.51
C ASP A 34 50.89 -13.63 9.36
N ALA A 35 50.99 -14.36 8.25
CA ALA A 35 50.08 -14.19 7.10
C ALA A 35 48.67 -14.68 7.46
N ALA A 36 48.55 -15.83 8.13
CA ALA A 36 47.25 -16.35 8.61
C ALA A 36 46.64 -15.42 9.66
N LEU A 37 47.44 -14.88 10.59
CA LEU A 37 46.96 -13.93 11.60
C LEU A 37 46.44 -12.64 10.95
N ASN A 38 47.15 -12.09 10.00
CA ASN A 38 46.76 -10.88 9.25
C ASN A 38 45.48 -11.13 8.43
N ASP A 39 45.33 -12.30 7.81
CA ASP A 39 44.08 -12.66 7.09
C ASP A 39 42.87 -12.74 8.03
N ILE A 40 43.04 -13.37 9.19
CA ILE A 40 41.97 -13.46 10.22
C ILE A 40 41.58 -12.06 10.71
N GLN A 41 42.58 -11.19 10.95
CA GLN A 41 42.34 -9.82 11.42
C GLN A 41 41.60 -8.99 10.38
N TYR A 42 42.00 -9.06 9.12
CA TYR A 42 41.32 -8.40 8.00
C TYR A 42 39.86 -8.86 7.85
N ARG A 43 39.63 -10.18 7.97
CA ARG A 43 38.26 -10.73 7.93
C ARG A 43 37.40 -10.25 9.10
N LEU A 44 37.97 -10.21 10.29
CA LEU A 44 37.29 -9.73 11.50
C LEU A 44 36.91 -8.25 11.36
N ASP A 45 37.84 -7.44 10.87
CA ASP A 45 37.60 -6.00 10.62
C ASP A 45 36.49 -5.80 9.58
N THR A 46 36.52 -6.56 8.48
CA THR A 46 35.46 -6.54 7.46
C THR A 46 34.09 -6.90 8.03
N VAL A 47 34.02 -7.93 8.88
CA VAL A 47 32.76 -8.31 9.55
C VAL A 47 32.28 -7.22 10.49
N ASN A 48 33.19 -6.59 11.26
CA ASN A 48 32.84 -5.52 12.18
C ASN A 48 32.39 -4.26 11.44
N GLU A 49 33.00 -3.90 10.32
CA GLU A 49 32.55 -2.80 9.46
C GLU A 49 31.14 -3.06 8.92
N LEU A 50 30.88 -4.27 8.42
CA LEU A 50 29.54 -4.64 7.94
C LEU A 50 28.51 -4.57 9.06
N LYS A 51 28.83 -5.07 10.25
CA LYS A 51 27.93 -4.98 11.41
C LYS A 51 27.63 -3.53 11.76
N ASN A 52 28.66 -2.68 11.85
CA ASN A 52 28.49 -1.26 12.16
C ASN A 52 27.63 -0.53 11.11
N LYS A 53 27.79 -0.86 9.83
CA LYS A 53 27.05 -0.25 8.72
C LYS A 53 25.59 -0.69 8.66
N TYR A 54 25.28 -1.91 9.07
CA TYR A 54 23.96 -2.54 8.85
C TYR A 54 23.22 -2.93 10.13
N GLY A 55 23.53 -2.29 11.27
CA GLY A 55 22.72 -2.39 12.47
C GLY A 55 23.25 -3.29 13.58
N GLY A 56 24.58 -3.47 13.65
CA GLY A 56 25.28 -4.02 14.83
C GLY A 56 25.33 -5.54 14.96
N THR A 57 24.47 -6.28 14.25
CA THR A 57 24.44 -7.76 14.32
C THR A 57 24.55 -8.39 12.93
N ILE A 58 24.98 -9.65 12.89
CA ILE A 58 25.10 -10.43 11.65
C ILE A 58 23.71 -10.64 11.03
N GLU A 59 22.69 -10.88 11.85
CA GLU A 59 21.30 -11.05 11.41
C GLU A 59 20.80 -9.80 10.68
N ASN A 60 21.14 -8.61 11.17
CA ASN A 60 20.78 -7.34 10.55
C ASN A 60 21.50 -7.13 9.20
N VAL A 61 22.76 -7.57 9.08
CA VAL A 61 23.50 -7.56 7.82
C VAL A 61 22.77 -8.42 6.77
N PHE A 62 22.42 -9.65 7.11
CA PHE A 62 21.67 -10.54 6.21
C PHE A 62 20.28 -10.03 5.88
N THR A 63 19.58 -9.44 6.83
CA THR A 63 18.28 -8.82 6.60
C THR A 63 18.39 -7.65 5.61
N SER A 64 19.40 -6.79 5.79
CA SER A 64 19.71 -5.69 4.86
C SER A 64 20.08 -6.21 3.46
N LEU A 65 20.88 -7.26 3.37
CA LEU A 65 21.23 -7.88 2.10
C LEU A 65 19.97 -8.35 1.37
N LYS A 66 19.14 -9.14 2.03
CA LYS A 66 17.90 -9.68 1.46
C LYS A 66 16.93 -8.59 1.00
N GLN A 67 16.84 -7.47 1.76
CA GLN A 67 16.03 -6.33 1.35
C GLN A 67 16.58 -5.64 0.09
N LYS A 68 17.91 -5.53 -0.02
CA LYS A 68 18.56 -4.93 -1.20
C LYS A 68 18.48 -5.83 -2.43
N GLU A 69 18.65 -7.12 -2.25
CA GLU A 69 18.46 -8.11 -3.33
C GLU A 69 17.02 -8.04 -3.87
N LYS A 70 16.03 -7.99 -2.98
CA LYS A 70 14.62 -7.84 -3.40
C LYS A 70 14.38 -6.54 -4.17
N LYS A 71 14.94 -5.41 -3.71
CA LYS A 71 14.82 -4.15 -4.44
C LYS A 71 15.51 -4.20 -5.80
N LEU A 72 16.65 -4.85 -5.89
CA LEU A 72 17.38 -5.01 -7.13
C LEU A 72 16.59 -5.86 -8.13
N ASP A 73 16.00 -6.94 -7.67
CA ASP A 73 15.10 -7.79 -8.47
C ASP A 73 13.87 -7.02 -8.96
N GLU A 74 13.27 -6.19 -8.09
CA GLU A 74 12.19 -5.27 -8.47
C GLU A 74 12.64 -4.26 -9.55
N TYR A 75 13.88 -3.76 -9.51
CA TYR A 75 14.43 -2.88 -10.54
C TYR A 75 14.63 -3.58 -11.88
N TYR A 76 15.18 -4.78 -11.88
CA TYR A 76 15.39 -5.55 -13.11
C TYR A 76 14.07 -5.99 -13.76
N ASN A 77 13.05 -6.26 -12.94
CA ASN A 77 11.75 -6.71 -13.41
C ASN A 77 10.72 -5.57 -13.48
N TYR A 78 11.16 -4.31 -13.35
CA TYR A 78 10.27 -3.14 -13.26
C TYR A 78 9.28 -3.05 -14.40
N ASP A 79 9.74 -3.21 -15.64
CA ASP A 79 8.89 -3.10 -16.83
C ASP A 79 7.84 -4.22 -16.88
N GLU A 80 8.18 -5.42 -16.49
CA GLU A 80 7.25 -6.55 -16.43
C GLU A 80 6.21 -6.36 -15.31
N ILE A 81 6.65 -5.89 -14.14
CA ILE A 81 5.75 -5.56 -13.02
C ILE A 81 4.80 -4.42 -13.41
N LEU A 82 5.31 -3.39 -14.06
CA LEU A 82 4.52 -2.26 -14.55
C LEU A 82 3.45 -2.73 -15.53
N LYS A 83 3.84 -3.54 -16.51
CA LYS A 83 2.92 -4.10 -17.50
C LYS A 83 1.82 -4.94 -16.85
N LYS A 84 2.17 -5.84 -15.93
CA LYS A 84 1.20 -6.65 -15.18
C LYS A 84 0.21 -5.80 -14.36
N ARG A 85 0.71 -4.73 -13.72
CA ARG A 85 -0.14 -3.80 -12.97
C ARG A 85 -1.07 -3.00 -13.88
N GLN A 86 -0.56 -2.57 -15.03
CA GLN A 86 -1.36 -1.87 -16.03
C GLN A 86 -2.49 -2.76 -16.57
N GLU A 87 -2.19 -3.98 -16.95
CA GLU A 87 -3.18 -4.96 -17.41
C GLU A 87 -4.23 -5.28 -16.32
N ALA A 88 -3.80 -5.44 -15.07
CA ALA A 88 -4.70 -5.65 -13.95
C ALA A 88 -5.63 -4.44 -13.71
N TYR A 89 -5.09 -3.23 -13.78
CA TYR A 89 -5.86 -2.00 -13.68
C TYR A 89 -6.91 -1.87 -14.80
N GLU A 90 -6.49 -2.08 -16.06
CA GLU A 90 -7.40 -2.00 -17.20
C GLU A 90 -8.54 -3.01 -17.12
N ASN A 91 -8.23 -4.24 -16.71
CA ASN A 91 -9.22 -5.28 -16.50
C ASN A 91 -10.20 -4.94 -15.37
N ALA A 92 -9.70 -4.41 -14.25
CA ALA A 92 -10.53 -3.97 -13.13
C ALA A 92 -11.41 -2.77 -13.53
N TYR A 93 -10.85 -1.79 -14.23
CA TYR A 93 -11.57 -0.62 -14.73
C TYR A 93 -12.69 -1.02 -15.71
N LYS A 94 -12.39 -1.92 -16.64
CA LYS A 94 -13.39 -2.45 -17.59
C LYS A 94 -14.56 -3.14 -16.88
N LYS A 95 -14.29 -3.95 -15.87
CA LYS A 95 -15.33 -4.59 -15.05
C LYS A 95 -16.17 -3.57 -14.29
N ALA A 96 -15.52 -2.58 -13.67
CA ALA A 96 -16.21 -1.50 -12.96
C ALA A 96 -17.12 -0.70 -13.90
N LEU A 97 -16.64 -0.39 -15.10
CA LEU A 97 -17.43 0.33 -16.11
C LEU A 97 -18.67 -0.48 -16.55
N GLN A 98 -18.49 -1.76 -16.83
CA GLN A 98 -19.62 -2.65 -17.18
C GLN A 98 -20.68 -2.72 -16.08
N THR A 99 -20.23 -2.85 -14.82
CA THR A 99 -21.14 -2.88 -13.67
C THR A 99 -21.88 -1.55 -13.48
N ALA A 100 -21.17 -0.42 -13.64
CA ALA A 100 -21.76 0.92 -13.56
C ALA A 100 -22.77 1.16 -14.69
N GLU A 101 -22.53 0.63 -15.88
CA GLU A 101 -23.46 0.71 -17.01
C GLU A 101 -24.74 -0.11 -16.77
N MET A 102 -24.60 -1.33 -16.28
CA MET A 102 -25.75 -2.17 -15.87
C MET A 102 -26.59 -1.48 -14.78
N LEU A 103 -25.93 -0.88 -13.79
CA LEU A 103 -26.59 -0.10 -12.75
C LEU A 103 -27.32 1.11 -13.32
N SER A 104 -26.72 1.84 -14.25
CA SER A 104 -27.36 2.99 -14.93
C SER A 104 -28.61 2.57 -15.69
N VAL A 105 -28.54 1.47 -16.44
CA VAL A 105 -29.73 0.93 -17.15
C VAL A 105 -30.83 0.56 -16.18
N THR A 106 -30.51 -0.09 -15.09
CA THR A 106 -31.50 -0.48 -14.07
C THR A 106 -32.13 0.74 -13.41
N ARG A 107 -31.31 1.75 -13.06
CA ARG A 107 -31.79 3.02 -12.49
C ARG A 107 -32.73 3.76 -13.43
N LYS A 108 -32.40 3.83 -14.71
CA LYS A 108 -33.28 4.49 -15.70
C LYS A 108 -34.62 3.82 -15.82
N LYS A 109 -34.64 2.48 -15.85
CA LYS A 109 -35.91 1.73 -15.84
C LYS A 109 -36.76 1.99 -14.59
N ALA A 110 -36.08 1.99 -13.41
CA ALA A 110 -36.76 2.32 -12.17
C ALA A 110 -37.25 3.77 -12.12
N ALA A 111 -36.45 4.71 -12.69
CA ALA A 111 -36.83 6.11 -12.79
C ALA A 111 -38.08 6.35 -13.64
N ASP A 112 -38.21 5.64 -14.75
CA ASP A 112 -39.42 5.72 -15.61
C ASP A 112 -40.68 5.29 -14.84
N ARG A 113 -40.61 4.15 -14.12
CA ARG A 113 -41.67 3.68 -13.27
C ARG A 113 -41.98 4.68 -12.14
N LEU A 114 -40.97 5.08 -11.40
CA LEU A 114 -41.09 6.06 -10.32
C LEU A 114 -41.71 7.38 -10.80
N THR A 115 -41.29 7.87 -11.99
CA THR A 115 -41.86 9.10 -12.58
C THR A 115 -43.35 9.00 -12.79
N THR A 116 -43.84 7.86 -13.32
CA THR A 116 -45.26 7.65 -13.58
C THR A 116 -46.07 7.62 -12.29
N GLU A 117 -45.64 6.78 -11.32
CA GLU A 117 -46.32 6.63 -10.02
C GLU A 117 -46.30 7.94 -9.21
N PHE A 118 -45.19 8.68 -9.29
CA PHE A 118 -45.03 9.93 -8.59
C PHE A 118 -45.95 11.05 -9.15
N ILE A 119 -46.04 11.18 -10.47
CA ILE A 119 -46.97 12.10 -11.10
C ILE A 119 -48.44 11.78 -10.72
N GLU A 120 -48.81 10.52 -10.68
CA GLU A 120 -50.14 10.09 -10.26
C GLU A 120 -50.41 10.43 -8.78
N SER A 121 -49.46 10.15 -7.92
CA SER A 121 -49.55 10.50 -6.50
C SER A 121 -49.66 12.02 -6.28
N LEU A 122 -48.96 12.83 -7.05
CA LEU A 122 -49.03 14.30 -6.97
C LEU A 122 -50.40 14.83 -7.47
N LYS A 123 -50.97 14.25 -8.51
CA LYS A 123 -52.34 14.58 -8.98
C LYS A 123 -53.37 14.34 -7.88
N ASN A 124 -53.26 13.27 -7.13
CA ASN A 124 -54.12 12.97 -6.00
C ASN A 124 -53.98 13.97 -4.83
N LEU A 125 -52.87 14.71 -4.79
CA LEU A 125 -52.61 15.79 -3.83
C LEU A 125 -52.92 17.19 -4.39
N ASN A 126 -53.80 17.29 -5.39
CA ASN A 126 -54.25 18.53 -6.04
C ASN A 126 -53.17 19.30 -6.82
N PHE A 127 -52.14 18.63 -7.31
CA PHE A 127 -51.27 19.18 -8.35
C PHE A 127 -51.83 18.86 -9.72
N LEU A 128 -52.70 19.71 -10.28
CA LEU A 128 -53.47 19.42 -11.51
C LEU A 128 -52.59 19.40 -12.77
N ASP A 129 -51.50 20.15 -12.78
CA ASP A 129 -50.62 20.29 -13.97
C ASP A 129 -49.14 20.16 -13.57
N VAL A 130 -48.82 19.00 -12.99
CA VAL A 130 -47.46 18.70 -12.55
C VAL A 130 -46.65 18.01 -13.65
N ARG A 131 -45.46 18.47 -13.85
CA ARG A 131 -44.43 17.80 -14.66
C ARG A 131 -43.26 17.39 -13.80
N PHE A 132 -42.84 16.15 -13.96
CA PHE A 132 -41.72 15.59 -13.22
C PHE A 132 -40.80 14.81 -14.16
N ARG A 133 -39.50 14.90 -13.95
CA ARG A 133 -38.49 14.19 -14.73
C ARG A 133 -37.28 13.90 -13.85
N ILE A 134 -36.69 12.74 -14.07
CA ILE A 134 -35.43 12.36 -13.44
C ILE A 134 -34.33 12.48 -14.50
N ASP A 135 -33.42 13.41 -14.31
CA ASP A 135 -32.30 13.64 -15.21
C ASP A 135 -31.07 12.83 -14.76
N PHE A 136 -30.44 12.16 -15.70
CA PHE A 136 -29.23 11.40 -15.52
C PHE A 136 -28.08 12.05 -16.28
N GLU A 137 -27.05 12.46 -15.59
CA GLU A 137 -25.82 12.98 -16.17
C GLU A 137 -24.69 11.99 -15.87
N LYS A 138 -23.87 11.68 -16.86
CA LYS A 138 -22.73 10.78 -16.68
C LYS A 138 -21.54 11.55 -16.09
N SER A 139 -21.07 11.12 -14.92
CA SER A 139 -19.82 11.61 -14.33
C SER A 139 -18.61 11.04 -15.07
N ASN A 140 -17.51 11.78 -15.09
CA ASN A 140 -16.23 11.31 -15.61
C ASN A 140 -15.57 10.26 -14.71
N ASN A 141 -15.97 10.18 -13.44
CA ASN A 141 -15.40 9.26 -12.47
C ASN A 141 -16.42 8.19 -12.06
N ILE A 142 -15.97 6.94 -12.01
CA ILE A 142 -16.74 5.83 -11.45
C ILE A 142 -16.52 5.84 -9.94
N THR A 143 -17.61 5.84 -9.18
CA THR A 143 -17.59 5.74 -7.70
C THR A 143 -18.17 4.40 -7.26
N SER A 144 -18.19 4.15 -5.93
CA SER A 144 -18.91 2.99 -5.35
C SER A 144 -20.41 2.96 -5.70
N ASN A 145 -20.99 4.12 -6.06
CA ASN A 145 -22.38 4.27 -6.47
C ASN A 145 -22.57 4.33 -8.00
N GLY A 146 -21.59 3.93 -8.78
CA GLY A 146 -21.61 4.05 -10.23
C GLY A 146 -21.17 5.43 -10.72
N TYR A 147 -21.59 5.81 -11.93
CA TYR A 147 -21.20 7.08 -12.55
C TYR A 147 -22.38 8.05 -12.76
N ASP A 148 -23.62 7.66 -12.42
CA ASP A 148 -24.78 8.52 -12.65
C ASP A 148 -24.86 9.63 -11.60
N LEU A 149 -24.99 10.86 -12.07
CA LEU A 149 -25.43 12.02 -11.31
C LEU A 149 -26.93 12.19 -11.57
N VAL A 150 -27.75 11.94 -10.54
CA VAL A 150 -29.20 11.95 -10.67
C VAL A 150 -29.77 13.26 -10.13
N ARG A 151 -30.66 13.89 -10.92
CA ARG A 151 -31.37 15.11 -10.50
C ARG A 151 -32.86 14.93 -10.70
N PHE A 152 -33.63 15.22 -9.67
CA PHE A 152 -35.08 15.28 -9.71
C PHE A 152 -35.54 16.68 -10.12
N MET A 153 -36.24 16.76 -11.24
CA MET A 153 -36.73 18.00 -11.83
C MET A 153 -38.25 18.04 -11.77
N ILE A 154 -38.83 19.13 -11.32
CA ILE A 154 -40.29 19.27 -11.16
C ILE A 154 -40.75 20.68 -11.58
N SER A 155 -41.96 20.73 -12.09
CA SER A 155 -42.75 21.95 -12.25
C SER A 155 -44.15 21.68 -11.68
N THR A 156 -44.61 22.54 -10.79
CA THR A 156 -45.89 22.43 -10.09
C THR A 156 -46.99 23.34 -10.67
N ASN A 157 -46.63 24.22 -11.59
CA ASN A 157 -47.57 25.17 -12.21
C ASN A 157 -47.50 25.14 -13.72
N PRO A 158 -48.63 25.39 -14.41
CA PRO A 158 -48.67 25.51 -15.87
C PRO A 158 -47.75 26.58 -16.35
N GLY A 159 -47.00 26.30 -17.45
CA GLY A 159 -46.11 27.27 -18.10
C GLY A 159 -44.77 27.56 -17.39
N GLN A 160 -44.51 27.01 -16.19
CA GLN A 160 -43.20 27.12 -15.54
C GLN A 160 -42.22 26.08 -16.05
N ASP A 161 -40.96 26.45 -16.12
CA ASP A 161 -39.88 25.50 -16.45
C ASP A 161 -39.65 24.50 -15.34
N LEU A 162 -39.13 23.31 -15.70
CA LEU A 162 -38.68 22.30 -14.77
C LEU A 162 -37.49 22.84 -13.96
N ARG A 163 -37.59 22.75 -12.63
CA ARG A 163 -36.56 23.17 -11.69
C ARG A 163 -36.12 22.00 -10.82
N PRO A 164 -34.87 21.98 -10.35
CA PRO A 164 -34.44 21.01 -9.37
C PRO A 164 -35.39 21.01 -8.15
N LEU A 165 -35.75 19.82 -7.68
CA LEU A 165 -36.61 19.63 -6.50
C LEU A 165 -36.08 20.39 -5.26
N SER A 166 -34.74 20.47 -5.15
CA SER A 166 -34.06 21.22 -4.08
C SER A 166 -34.26 22.74 -4.14
N LYS A 167 -34.80 23.29 -5.23
CA LYS A 167 -35.04 24.73 -5.42
C LYS A 167 -36.50 25.13 -5.27
N ILE A 168 -37.35 24.26 -4.74
CA ILE A 168 -38.75 24.60 -4.45
C ILE A 168 -38.79 25.50 -3.22
N ALA A 169 -39.40 26.68 -3.39
CA ALA A 169 -39.43 27.71 -2.36
C ALA A 169 -40.67 27.63 -1.43
N SER A 170 -41.75 26.98 -1.86
CA SER A 170 -43.00 26.91 -1.06
C SER A 170 -42.98 25.73 -0.08
N GLY A 171 -43.08 26.00 1.22
CA GLY A 171 -43.11 24.98 2.27
C GLY A 171 -44.33 24.02 2.13
N GLY A 172 -45.50 24.55 1.74
CA GLY A 172 -46.70 23.77 1.54
C GLY A 172 -46.63 22.83 0.32
N GLU A 173 -45.99 23.28 -0.78
CA GLU A 173 -45.71 22.45 -1.95
C GLU A 173 -44.71 21.35 -1.61
N LEU A 174 -43.61 21.72 -0.94
CA LEU A 174 -42.57 20.76 -0.54
C LEU A 174 -43.13 19.66 0.36
N SER A 175 -43.98 20.00 1.34
CA SER A 175 -44.61 19.02 2.24
C SER A 175 -45.47 18.02 1.48
N ARG A 176 -46.28 18.46 0.51
CA ARG A 176 -47.10 17.59 -0.32
C ARG A 176 -46.24 16.73 -1.25
N ILE A 177 -45.21 17.27 -1.83
CA ILE A 177 -44.25 16.53 -2.65
C ILE A 177 -43.53 15.45 -1.85
N MET A 178 -43.09 15.77 -0.62
CA MET A 178 -42.48 14.79 0.27
C MET A 178 -43.49 13.68 0.68
N LEU A 179 -44.75 14.02 0.86
CA LEU A 179 -45.82 13.04 1.11
C LEU A 179 -45.98 12.09 -0.10
N ALA A 180 -46.03 12.63 -1.32
CA ALA A 180 -46.13 11.83 -2.53
C ALA A 180 -44.94 10.86 -2.67
N ILE A 181 -43.72 11.32 -2.42
CA ILE A 181 -42.49 10.49 -2.44
C ILE A 181 -42.64 9.33 -1.44
N LYS A 182 -43.03 9.64 -0.20
CA LYS A 182 -43.18 8.62 0.84
C LYS A 182 -44.28 7.60 0.49
N THR A 183 -45.37 8.04 -0.13
CA THR A 183 -46.45 7.14 -0.56
C THR A 183 -45.99 6.17 -1.63
N VAL A 184 -45.24 6.66 -2.63
CA VAL A 184 -44.69 5.79 -3.68
C VAL A 184 -43.66 4.83 -3.14
N MET A 185 -42.74 5.29 -2.27
CA MET A 185 -41.73 4.42 -1.66
C MET A 185 -42.34 3.34 -0.75
N ALA A 186 -43.42 3.66 -0.01
CA ALA A 186 -44.09 2.69 0.84
C ALA A 186 -44.86 1.60 0.05
N GLY A 187 -45.26 1.90 -1.18
CA GLY A 187 -45.87 0.93 -2.09
C GLY A 187 -44.89 -0.10 -2.67
N ASP A 188 -43.63 0.20 -2.75
CA ASP A 188 -42.57 -0.71 -3.22
C ASP A 188 -42.08 -1.70 -2.13
N ASP A 189 -42.37 -1.43 -0.84
CA ASP A 189 -41.98 -2.29 0.29
C ASP A 189 -43.07 -3.37 0.63
N SER A 190 -44.12 -3.47 -0.18
CA SER A 190 -45.22 -4.42 -0.01
C SER A 190 -45.21 -5.48 -1.12
#